data_02694437bda857b3abfed9dc46401842
#
_entry.id   02694437bda857b3abfed9dc46401842
#
_cell.length_a   1.000
_cell.length_b   1.000
_cell.length_c   1.000
_cell.angle_alpha   90.00
_cell.angle_beta   90.00
_cell.angle_gamma   90.00
#
_symmetry.space_group_name_H-M   'P 1'
#
loop_
_entity.id
_entity.type
_entity.pdbx_description
1 polymer ?
#
loop_
_entity_poly.entity_id
_entity_poly.type
_entity_poly.pdbx_seq_one_letter_code
_entity_poly.pdbx_strand_id
1 'polypeptide(L)'
;LLTKMSKFIDVIIPRGGKSLVKKVQDLSSIPTISHLEGVCHSYVDKDANPKFAEKIIYNAKLRNTAICGATETILMHEKIIKKFGNSILKNLEDNGCKIIGDSKIIKSYGKKIQRASIKDWSKEYLSSTVSVKSVKNLDEAINHINKYGTMHTDCIITQNKKSARKFLENVKSSIAMHNTSTQFADGGEFGFGGEVGISTNTLPPRGPVGLNQLVSYKYHVSSKGKIRN
;
A
#
# COMPACT_ATOMS: atom_id res chain seq x y z
N LEU A 1 12.14 0.83 -28.67
CA LEU A 1 13.56 1.10 -28.92
C LEU A 1 14.31 1.25 -27.59
N LEU A 2 13.98 2.25 -26.74
CA LEU A 2 14.67 2.53 -25.46
C LEU A 2 14.82 1.29 -24.57
N THR A 3 13.80 0.44 -24.50
CA THR A 3 13.80 -0.77 -23.67
C THR A 3 14.87 -1.83 -24.01
N LYS A 4 15.62 -1.63 -25.11
CA LYS A 4 16.68 -2.51 -25.59
C LYS A 4 18.07 -1.87 -25.60
N MET A 5 18.21 -0.64 -25.08
CA MET A 5 19.44 0.15 -25.17
C MET A 5 20.32 0.02 -23.90
N SER A 6 20.53 -1.20 -23.43
CA SER A 6 21.28 -1.47 -22.17
C SER A 6 22.74 -0.98 -22.15
N LYS A 7 23.33 -0.66 -23.32
CA LYS A 7 24.65 -0.01 -23.39
C LYS A 7 24.66 1.46 -22.98
N PHE A 8 23.49 2.11 -22.94
CA PHE A 8 23.35 3.54 -22.71
C PHE A 8 22.41 3.89 -21.55
N ILE A 9 21.60 2.91 -21.09
CA ILE A 9 20.56 3.11 -20.08
C ILE A 9 20.72 2.02 -19.02
N ASP A 10 20.97 2.42 -17.76
CA ASP A 10 21.13 1.50 -16.64
C ASP A 10 19.76 1.12 -16.02
N VAL A 11 18.80 2.05 -16.01
CA VAL A 11 17.48 1.85 -15.43
C VAL A 11 16.40 2.65 -16.17
N ILE A 12 15.19 2.10 -16.24
CA ILE A 12 14.03 2.80 -16.80
C ILE A 12 13.00 3.03 -15.68
N ILE A 13 12.54 4.27 -15.55
CA ILE A 13 11.47 4.66 -14.61
C ILE A 13 10.25 5.06 -15.45
N PRO A 14 9.36 4.13 -15.79
CA PRO A 14 8.21 4.45 -16.63
C PRO A 14 7.19 5.27 -15.82
N ARG A 15 6.69 6.33 -16.43
CA ARG A 15 5.62 7.18 -15.89
C ARG A 15 4.46 7.21 -16.86
N GLY A 16 3.25 6.96 -16.39
CA GLY A 16 2.04 6.94 -17.19
C GLY A 16 1.02 5.91 -16.71
N GLY A 17 0.01 5.66 -17.53
CA GLY A 17 -1.04 4.69 -17.19
C GLY A 17 -0.54 3.24 -17.17
N LYS A 18 -1.29 2.37 -16.48
CA LYS A 18 -0.99 0.95 -16.24
C LYS A 18 -0.54 0.18 -17.51
N SER A 19 -1.20 0.43 -18.64
CA SER A 19 -0.88 -0.25 -19.92
C SER A 19 0.52 0.09 -20.42
N LEU A 20 0.95 1.35 -20.29
CA LEU A 20 2.29 1.77 -20.66
C LEU A 20 3.34 1.16 -19.73
N VAL A 21 3.13 1.27 -18.43
CA VAL A 21 4.06 0.73 -17.41
C VAL A 21 4.23 -0.77 -17.60
N LYS A 22 3.12 -1.50 -17.74
CA LYS A 22 3.15 -2.94 -18.00
C LYS A 22 3.90 -3.28 -19.30
N LYS A 23 3.64 -2.56 -20.38
CA LYS A 23 4.33 -2.77 -21.67
C LYS A 23 5.84 -2.55 -21.55
N VAL A 24 6.27 -1.54 -20.78
CA VAL A 24 7.69 -1.29 -20.53
C VAL A 24 8.29 -2.43 -19.72
N GLN A 25 7.65 -2.87 -18.65
CA GLN A 25 8.12 -4.00 -17.83
C GLN A 25 8.24 -5.29 -18.64
N ASP A 26 7.23 -5.61 -19.45
CA ASP A 26 7.19 -6.85 -20.24
C ASP A 26 8.24 -6.88 -21.38
N LEU A 27 8.57 -5.72 -21.96
CA LEU A 27 9.45 -5.62 -23.12
C LEU A 27 10.89 -5.22 -22.78
N SER A 28 11.15 -4.74 -21.57
CA SER A 28 12.47 -4.20 -21.22
C SER A 28 13.48 -5.29 -20.90
N SER A 29 14.65 -5.21 -21.53
CA SER A 29 15.85 -5.91 -21.11
C SER A 29 16.69 -5.11 -20.08
N ILE A 30 16.22 -3.92 -19.71
CA ILE A 30 16.85 -3.00 -18.76
C ILE A 30 16.02 -3.05 -17.47
N PRO A 31 16.62 -3.05 -16.27
CA PRO A 31 15.91 -2.98 -15.02
C PRO A 31 14.90 -1.83 -14.99
N THR A 32 13.72 -2.08 -14.43
CA THR A 32 12.69 -1.04 -14.30
C THR A 32 12.39 -0.77 -12.84
N ILE A 33 12.18 0.49 -12.50
CA ILE A 33 11.71 0.96 -11.18
C ILE A 33 10.29 1.46 -11.37
N SER A 34 9.30 0.73 -10.85
CA SER A 34 7.89 1.08 -11.06
C SER A 34 6.94 0.30 -10.15
N HIS A 35 5.69 0.73 -10.12
CA HIS A 35 4.54 -0.07 -9.70
C HIS A 35 3.46 0.01 -10.79
N LEU A 36 2.59 -0.99 -10.83
CA LEU A 36 1.48 -1.02 -11.79
C LEU A 36 0.21 -0.40 -11.21
N GLU A 37 -0.08 -0.71 -9.96
CA GLU A 37 -1.26 -0.30 -9.20
C GLU A 37 -0.92 -0.15 -7.73
N GLY A 38 -1.64 0.73 -7.02
CA GLY A 38 -1.56 0.93 -5.58
C GLY A 38 -2.83 0.41 -4.87
N VAL A 39 -3.03 -0.91 -4.79
CA VAL A 39 -4.12 -1.48 -4.00
C VAL A 39 -3.71 -1.55 -2.53
N CYS A 40 -3.80 -0.41 -1.86
CA CYS A 40 -3.41 -0.26 -0.46
C CYS A 40 -4.53 -0.68 0.51
N HIS A 41 -4.16 -1.27 1.65
CA HIS A 41 -5.10 -1.70 2.68
C HIS A 41 -4.87 -0.98 4.01
N SER A 42 -5.99 -0.75 4.71
CA SER A 42 -5.97 -0.34 6.11
C SER A 42 -6.71 -1.38 6.95
N TYR A 43 -6.01 -2.07 7.85
CA TYR A 43 -6.61 -3.04 8.75
C TYR A 43 -6.90 -2.41 10.11
N VAL A 44 -8.18 -2.39 10.50
CA VAL A 44 -8.63 -1.96 11.83
C VAL A 44 -8.76 -3.18 12.73
N ASP A 45 -7.80 -3.33 13.64
CA ASP A 45 -7.73 -4.45 14.58
C ASP A 45 -8.75 -4.32 15.72
N LYS A 46 -9.00 -5.43 16.42
CA LYS A 46 -9.90 -5.47 17.59
C LYS A 46 -9.45 -4.53 18.73
N ASP A 47 -8.15 -4.27 18.83
CA ASP A 47 -7.52 -3.44 19.84
C ASP A 47 -7.22 -2.01 19.33
N ALA A 48 -7.89 -1.59 18.25
CA ALA A 48 -7.74 -0.24 17.70
C ALA A 48 -8.41 0.81 18.59
N ASN A 49 -7.76 1.98 18.71
CA ASN A 49 -8.40 3.16 19.27
C ASN A 49 -9.43 3.71 18.28
N PRO A 50 -10.72 3.86 18.65
CA PRO A 50 -11.77 4.31 17.72
C PRO A 50 -11.49 5.67 17.09
N LYS A 51 -11.01 6.66 17.88
CA LYS A 51 -10.71 8.02 17.39
C LYS A 51 -9.55 8.01 16.37
N PHE A 52 -8.53 7.20 16.65
CA PHE A 52 -7.41 7.05 15.70
C PHE A 52 -7.86 6.35 14.43
N ALA A 53 -8.65 5.27 14.55
CA ALA A 53 -9.15 4.52 13.41
C ALA A 53 -9.97 5.41 12.48
N GLU A 54 -10.91 6.18 13.03
CA GLU A 54 -11.74 7.09 12.24
C GLU A 54 -10.91 8.14 11.51
N LYS A 55 -10.01 8.84 12.22
CA LYS A 55 -9.14 9.87 11.65
C LYS A 55 -8.20 9.31 10.57
N ILE A 56 -7.57 8.17 10.84
CA ILE A 56 -6.61 7.55 9.92
C ILE A 56 -7.32 7.06 8.66
N ILE A 57 -8.44 6.35 8.79
CA ILE A 57 -9.19 5.82 7.65
C ILE A 57 -9.73 6.95 6.78
N TYR A 58 -10.30 7.99 7.39
CA TYR A 58 -10.76 9.18 6.66
C TYR A 58 -9.62 9.79 5.82
N ASN A 59 -8.49 10.08 6.45
CA ASN A 59 -7.33 10.64 5.77
C ASN A 59 -6.78 9.70 4.69
N ALA A 60 -6.63 8.41 5.00
CA ALA A 60 -6.07 7.41 4.09
C ALA A 60 -6.93 7.23 2.82
N LYS A 61 -8.25 7.48 2.89
CA LYS A 61 -9.12 7.35 1.71
C LYS A 61 -9.43 8.69 1.05
N LEU A 62 -9.74 9.74 1.82
CA LEU A 62 -10.39 10.94 1.29
C LEU A 62 -9.50 12.18 1.19
N ARG A 63 -8.30 12.20 1.78
CA ARG A 63 -7.37 13.33 1.64
C ARG A 63 -7.02 13.58 0.16
N ASN A 64 -6.67 12.54 -0.57
CA ASN A 64 -6.48 12.55 -2.02
C ASN A 64 -6.78 11.16 -2.57
N THR A 65 -7.86 11.04 -3.34
CA THR A 65 -8.33 9.75 -3.86
C THR A 65 -7.58 9.29 -5.11
N ALA A 66 -6.82 10.18 -5.75
CA ALA A 66 -6.18 9.93 -7.05
C ALA A 66 -4.71 9.53 -6.93
N ILE A 67 -4.21 9.22 -5.74
CA ILE A 67 -2.83 8.79 -5.52
C ILE A 67 -2.74 7.31 -5.17
N CYS A 68 -1.64 6.67 -5.56
CA CYS A 68 -1.39 5.24 -5.34
C CYS A 68 -1.31 4.83 -3.85
N GLY A 69 -1.07 5.79 -2.94
CA GLY A 69 -1.09 5.59 -1.49
C GLY A 69 -2.48 5.65 -0.85
N ALA A 70 -3.55 5.94 -1.63
CA ALA A 70 -4.91 5.94 -1.09
C ALA A 70 -5.34 4.52 -0.69
N THR A 71 -6.00 4.39 0.48
CA THR A 71 -6.57 3.11 0.88
C THR A 71 -7.70 2.71 -0.06
N GLU A 72 -7.60 1.53 -0.67
CA GLU A 72 -8.59 0.98 -1.58
C GLU A 72 -9.44 -0.12 -0.94
N THR A 73 -8.88 -0.78 0.07
CA THR A 73 -9.61 -1.77 0.87
C THR A 73 -9.41 -1.55 2.37
N ILE A 74 -10.52 -1.47 3.11
CA ILE A 74 -10.53 -1.46 4.57
C ILE A 74 -10.85 -2.87 5.07
N LEU A 75 -9.97 -3.45 5.88
CA LEU A 75 -10.22 -4.68 6.59
C LEU A 75 -10.64 -4.36 8.02
N MET A 76 -11.78 -4.86 8.47
CA MET A 76 -12.29 -4.63 9.83
C MET A 76 -12.36 -5.94 10.61
N HIS A 77 -11.73 -5.97 11.77
CA HIS A 77 -11.92 -7.09 12.69
C HIS A 77 -13.40 -7.20 13.10
N GLU A 78 -13.99 -8.40 13.03
CA GLU A 78 -15.43 -8.61 13.29
C GLU A 78 -15.91 -8.02 14.62
N LYS A 79 -15.07 -8.06 15.67
CA LYS A 79 -15.41 -7.55 17.01
C LYS A 79 -15.63 -6.04 17.07
N ILE A 80 -15.09 -5.26 16.11
CA ILE A 80 -15.21 -3.80 16.14
C ILE A 80 -16.33 -3.27 15.26
N ILE A 81 -16.85 -4.06 14.33
CA ILE A 81 -17.82 -3.60 13.34
C ILE A 81 -19.03 -2.94 14.00
N LYS A 82 -19.67 -3.62 14.97
CA LYS A 82 -20.80 -3.06 15.70
C LYS A 82 -20.42 -2.05 16.77
N LYS A 83 -19.17 -2.11 17.31
CA LYS A 83 -18.74 -1.22 18.38
C LYS A 83 -18.51 0.20 17.88
N PHE A 84 -17.70 0.35 16.80
CA PHE A 84 -17.36 1.64 16.20
C PHE A 84 -17.07 1.55 14.68
N GLY A 85 -17.01 0.35 14.10
CA GLY A 85 -16.78 0.19 12.65
C GLY A 85 -17.86 0.89 11.81
N ASN A 86 -19.12 0.81 12.23
CA ASN A 86 -20.20 1.48 11.54
C ASN A 86 -20.11 3.02 11.61
N SER A 87 -19.51 3.61 12.66
CA SER A 87 -19.26 5.06 12.71
C SER A 87 -18.18 5.48 11.70
N ILE A 88 -17.13 4.67 11.51
CA ILE A 88 -16.12 4.89 10.48
C ILE A 88 -16.77 4.89 9.08
N LEU A 89 -17.63 3.90 8.80
CA LEU A 89 -18.32 3.80 7.51
C LEU A 89 -19.26 4.99 7.30
N LYS A 90 -19.98 5.39 8.34
CA LYS A 90 -20.86 6.55 8.28
C LYS A 90 -20.08 7.84 8.00
N ASN A 91 -18.95 8.05 8.66
CA ASN A 91 -18.10 9.20 8.42
C ASN A 91 -17.60 9.24 6.96
N LEU A 92 -17.17 8.12 6.39
CA LEU A 92 -16.79 8.04 4.97
C LEU A 92 -17.96 8.36 4.04
N GLU A 93 -19.15 7.78 4.30
CA GLU A 93 -20.34 8.00 3.48
C GLU A 93 -20.83 9.45 3.55
N ASP A 94 -20.89 10.06 4.75
CA ASP A 94 -21.27 11.45 4.95
C ASP A 94 -20.32 12.43 4.22
N ASN A 95 -19.10 11.99 3.92
CA ASN A 95 -18.12 12.73 3.11
C ASN A 95 -18.02 12.24 1.65
N GLY A 96 -19.09 11.62 1.14
CA GLY A 96 -19.24 11.29 -0.27
C GLY A 96 -18.48 10.04 -0.73
N CYS A 97 -18.02 9.19 0.18
CA CYS A 97 -17.37 7.95 -0.18
C CYS A 97 -18.39 6.83 -0.44
N LYS A 98 -18.30 6.21 -1.63
CA LYS A 98 -19.06 5.02 -1.96
C LYS A 98 -18.45 3.80 -1.28
N ILE A 99 -19.25 3.06 -0.51
CA ILE A 99 -18.83 1.87 0.20
C ILE A 99 -19.29 0.61 -0.54
N ILE A 100 -18.38 -0.34 -0.72
CA ILE A 100 -18.63 -1.66 -1.29
C ILE A 100 -18.27 -2.69 -0.22
N GLY A 101 -19.25 -3.39 0.35
CA GLY A 101 -19.06 -4.23 1.54
C GLY A 101 -19.24 -5.72 1.30
N ASP A 102 -18.59 -6.57 2.11
CA ASP A 102 -18.96 -7.97 2.19
C ASP A 102 -20.33 -8.16 2.90
N SER A 103 -20.82 -9.39 2.92
CA SER A 103 -22.14 -9.70 3.50
C SER A 103 -22.27 -9.36 4.99
N LYS A 104 -21.18 -9.45 5.77
CA LYS A 104 -21.19 -9.10 7.20
C LYS A 104 -21.21 -7.60 7.41
N ILE A 105 -20.46 -6.85 6.62
CA ILE A 105 -20.47 -5.38 6.62
C ILE A 105 -21.86 -4.87 6.24
N ILE A 106 -22.46 -5.37 5.14
CA ILE A 106 -23.81 -5.00 4.71
C ILE A 106 -24.83 -5.25 5.82
N LYS A 107 -24.80 -6.45 6.41
CA LYS A 107 -25.74 -6.83 7.49
C LYS A 107 -25.58 -5.95 8.74
N SER A 108 -24.36 -5.56 9.08
CA SER A 108 -24.08 -4.78 10.27
C SER A 108 -24.35 -3.28 10.08
N TYR A 109 -24.01 -2.75 8.92
CA TYR A 109 -24.14 -1.32 8.65
C TYR A 109 -25.62 -0.91 8.47
N GLY A 110 -26.49 -1.85 8.03
CA GLY A 110 -27.94 -1.65 7.95
C GLY A 110 -28.40 -0.71 6.85
N LYS A 111 -27.50 -0.14 6.06
CA LYS A 111 -27.79 0.68 4.90
C LYS A 111 -27.63 -0.11 3.60
N LYS A 112 -28.29 0.33 2.54
CA LYS A 112 -28.16 -0.27 1.22
C LYS A 112 -26.84 0.16 0.58
N ILE A 113 -25.79 -0.65 0.77
CA ILE A 113 -24.49 -0.49 0.11
C ILE A 113 -24.29 -1.61 -0.91
N GLN A 114 -23.42 -1.37 -1.90
CA GLN A 114 -23.12 -2.35 -2.93
C GLN A 114 -22.40 -3.56 -2.32
N ARG A 115 -22.77 -4.77 -2.77
CA ARG A 115 -22.08 -6.00 -2.38
C ARG A 115 -20.77 -6.13 -3.12
N ALA A 116 -19.70 -6.41 -2.37
CA ALA A 116 -18.39 -6.67 -2.93
C ALA A 116 -18.35 -8.01 -3.67
N SER A 117 -17.70 -8.02 -4.81
CA SER A 117 -17.30 -9.20 -5.58
C SER A 117 -15.82 -9.52 -5.33
N ILE A 118 -15.35 -10.67 -5.79
CA ILE A 118 -13.95 -11.06 -5.66
C ILE A 118 -12.99 -10.08 -6.39
N LYS A 119 -13.49 -9.45 -7.46
CA LYS A 119 -12.72 -8.48 -8.26
C LYS A 119 -12.48 -7.17 -7.53
N ASP A 120 -13.36 -6.81 -6.59
CA ASP A 120 -13.26 -5.58 -5.82
C ASP A 120 -12.07 -5.60 -4.86
N TRP A 121 -11.62 -6.77 -4.42
CA TRP A 121 -10.49 -6.90 -3.50
C TRP A 121 -9.13 -6.57 -4.12
N SER A 122 -9.01 -6.63 -5.43
CA SER A 122 -7.78 -6.29 -6.16
C SER A 122 -7.94 -5.04 -7.02
N LYS A 123 -8.95 -4.19 -6.72
CA LYS A 123 -9.26 -3.03 -7.54
C LYS A 123 -8.70 -1.76 -6.94
N GLU A 124 -7.92 -1.05 -7.72
CA GLU A 124 -7.55 0.34 -7.48
C GLU A 124 -8.65 1.23 -8.06
N TYR A 125 -9.36 1.96 -7.18
CA TYR A 125 -10.51 2.80 -7.59
C TYR A 125 -10.09 4.17 -8.07
N LEU A 126 -9.04 4.76 -7.46
CA LEU A 126 -8.60 6.14 -7.70
C LEU A 126 -9.74 7.15 -7.63
N SER A 127 -10.70 6.92 -6.76
CA SER A 127 -11.91 7.72 -6.59
C SER A 127 -12.42 7.61 -5.15
N SER A 128 -13.43 8.39 -4.78
CA SER A 128 -14.15 8.28 -3.49
C SER A 128 -14.96 6.98 -3.41
N THR A 129 -14.31 5.83 -3.63
CA THR A 129 -14.89 4.49 -3.52
C THR A 129 -13.93 3.60 -2.74
N VAL A 130 -14.45 2.78 -1.83
CA VAL A 130 -13.64 1.88 -1.00
C VAL A 130 -14.33 0.54 -0.81
N SER A 131 -13.55 -0.54 -0.88
CA SER A 131 -13.98 -1.88 -0.49
C SER A 131 -13.84 -2.07 1.01
N VAL A 132 -14.79 -2.75 1.65
CA VAL A 132 -14.74 -3.03 3.09
C VAL A 132 -15.03 -4.50 3.35
N LYS A 133 -14.10 -5.17 4.03
CA LYS A 133 -14.19 -6.59 4.34
C LYS A 133 -14.05 -6.85 5.83
N SER A 134 -14.91 -7.71 6.35
CA SER A 134 -14.78 -8.27 7.70
C SER A 134 -13.73 -9.36 7.75
N VAL A 135 -12.92 -9.39 8.80
CA VAL A 135 -11.92 -10.43 9.06
C VAL A 135 -12.01 -10.91 10.51
N LYS A 136 -11.75 -12.20 10.73
CA LYS A 136 -11.87 -12.83 12.05
C LYS A 136 -10.68 -12.51 12.97
N ASN A 137 -9.51 -12.32 12.37
CA ASN A 137 -8.25 -12.12 13.10
C ASN A 137 -7.18 -11.48 12.21
N LEU A 138 -6.03 -11.18 12.81
CA LEU A 138 -4.88 -10.60 12.14
C LEU A 138 -4.31 -11.46 11.00
N ASP A 139 -4.29 -12.79 11.17
CA ASP A 139 -3.75 -13.69 10.14
C ASP A 139 -4.62 -13.68 8.88
N GLU A 140 -5.94 -13.63 9.03
CA GLU A 140 -6.85 -13.47 7.88
C GLU A 140 -6.64 -12.13 7.18
N ALA A 141 -6.38 -11.05 7.93
CA ALA A 141 -6.07 -9.74 7.36
C ALA A 141 -4.75 -9.77 6.56
N ILE A 142 -3.67 -10.29 7.14
CA ILE A 142 -2.37 -10.44 6.46
C ILE A 142 -2.49 -11.30 5.21
N ASN A 143 -3.18 -12.44 5.28
CA ASN A 143 -3.39 -13.32 4.15
C ASN A 143 -4.20 -12.65 3.02
N HIS A 144 -5.22 -11.85 3.38
CA HIS A 144 -5.97 -11.07 2.42
C HIS A 144 -5.09 -10.05 1.70
N ILE A 145 -4.32 -9.26 2.46
CA ILE A 145 -3.39 -8.25 1.93
C ILE A 145 -2.37 -8.90 0.99
N ASN A 146 -1.72 -9.98 1.44
CA ASN A 146 -0.71 -10.67 0.65
C ASN A 146 -1.26 -11.34 -0.62
N LYS A 147 -2.57 -11.64 -0.66
CA LYS A 147 -3.25 -12.24 -1.81
C LYS A 147 -3.76 -11.21 -2.81
N TYR A 148 -4.31 -10.10 -2.35
CA TYR A 148 -5.05 -9.15 -3.18
C TYR A 148 -4.35 -7.80 -3.34
N GLY A 149 -3.43 -7.46 -2.44
CA GLY A 149 -2.62 -6.24 -2.53
C GLY A 149 -1.57 -6.30 -3.62
N THR A 150 -1.02 -5.15 -3.93
CA THR A 150 -0.01 -4.96 -4.98
C THR A 150 1.39 -4.73 -4.42
N MET A 151 1.63 -5.09 -3.17
CA MET A 151 2.89 -4.88 -2.45
C MET A 151 3.29 -3.39 -2.33
N HIS A 152 2.34 -2.48 -2.41
CA HIS A 152 2.60 -1.05 -2.31
C HIS A 152 2.68 -0.60 -0.84
N THR A 153 1.57 -0.28 -0.22
CA THR A 153 1.50 0.27 1.14
C THR A 153 0.31 -0.30 1.90
N ASP A 154 0.55 -0.84 3.08
CA ASP A 154 -0.51 -1.36 3.93
C ASP A 154 -0.32 -0.97 5.40
N CYS A 155 -1.42 -0.69 6.10
CA CYS A 155 -1.41 -0.20 7.48
C CYS A 155 -2.24 -1.08 8.40
N ILE A 156 -1.75 -1.29 9.64
CA ILE A 156 -2.53 -1.77 10.77
C ILE A 156 -2.83 -0.62 11.73
N ILE A 157 -4.07 -0.55 12.20
CA ILE A 157 -4.50 0.36 13.26
C ILE A 157 -4.79 -0.46 14.51
N THR A 158 -3.94 -0.36 15.53
CA THR A 158 -4.03 -1.15 16.77
C THR A 158 -3.24 -0.49 17.91
N GLN A 159 -3.65 -0.72 19.16
CA GLN A 159 -2.87 -0.39 20.36
C GLN A 159 -2.03 -1.59 20.83
N ASN A 160 -2.23 -2.77 20.24
CA ASN A 160 -1.52 -3.99 20.58
C ASN A 160 -0.18 -4.07 19.85
N LYS A 161 0.91 -3.84 20.59
CA LYS A 161 2.29 -3.86 20.03
C LYS A 161 2.67 -5.20 19.41
N LYS A 162 2.17 -6.33 19.95
CA LYS A 162 2.44 -7.66 19.37
C LYS A 162 1.74 -7.83 18.02
N SER A 163 0.48 -7.39 17.92
CA SER A 163 -0.26 -7.39 16.65
C SER A 163 0.41 -6.47 15.61
N ALA A 164 0.82 -5.27 16.04
CA ALA A 164 1.52 -4.33 15.16
C ALA A 164 2.81 -4.95 14.60
N ARG A 165 3.68 -5.49 15.48
CA ARG A 165 4.93 -6.14 15.07
C ARG A 165 4.67 -7.30 14.11
N LYS A 166 3.75 -8.21 14.45
CA LYS A 166 3.39 -9.34 13.59
C LYS A 166 2.91 -8.87 12.21
N PHE A 167 2.11 -7.82 12.14
CA PHE A 167 1.66 -7.24 10.86
C PHE A 167 2.83 -6.72 10.04
N LEU A 168 3.67 -5.85 10.64
CA LEU A 168 4.82 -5.23 9.96
C LEU A 168 5.81 -6.26 9.41
N GLU A 169 6.00 -7.38 10.11
CA GLU A 169 6.93 -8.45 9.71
C GLU A 169 6.34 -9.39 8.63
N ASN A 170 5.01 -9.50 8.51
CA ASN A 170 4.38 -10.55 7.69
C ASN A 170 3.63 -10.04 6.45
N VAL A 171 3.34 -8.76 6.32
CA VAL A 171 2.85 -8.21 5.06
C VAL A 171 3.99 -8.06 4.07
N LYS A 172 3.72 -8.37 2.79
CA LYS A 172 4.74 -8.31 1.72
C LYS A 172 4.92 -6.92 1.13
N SER A 173 4.22 -5.93 1.64
CA SER A 173 4.19 -4.56 1.15
C SER A 173 5.57 -3.90 1.23
N SER A 174 5.87 -3.05 0.27
CA SER A 174 7.09 -2.25 0.27
C SER A 174 7.13 -1.28 1.45
N ILE A 175 5.94 -0.83 1.88
CA ILE A 175 5.77 0.06 3.02
C ILE A 175 4.70 -0.55 3.93
N ALA A 176 5.12 -1.03 5.10
CA ALA A 176 4.23 -1.54 6.15
C ALA A 176 4.15 -0.51 7.28
N MET A 177 2.94 -0.13 7.67
CA MET A 177 2.68 0.98 8.58
C MET A 177 1.88 0.57 9.82
N HIS A 178 2.06 1.31 10.89
CA HIS A 178 1.32 1.16 12.14
C HIS A 178 0.77 2.51 12.61
N ASN A 179 -0.55 2.59 12.78
CA ASN A 179 -1.26 3.77 13.30
C ASN A 179 -1.00 5.07 12.50
N THR A 180 -0.88 4.97 11.19
CA THR A 180 -0.75 6.11 10.31
C THR A 180 -1.54 5.92 9.01
N SER A 181 -1.82 6.99 8.31
CA SER A 181 -2.47 6.97 7.00
C SER A 181 -1.55 6.32 5.96
N THR A 182 -2.08 5.48 5.08
CA THR A 182 -1.32 4.94 3.94
C THR A 182 -0.80 6.04 3.01
N GLN A 183 -1.42 7.22 3.02
CA GLN A 183 -0.97 8.39 2.27
C GLN A 183 0.26 9.10 2.88
N PHE A 184 0.75 8.63 4.01
CA PHE A 184 2.06 9.02 4.55
C PHE A 184 3.22 8.34 3.81
N ALA A 185 2.93 7.39 2.91
CA ALA A 185 3.88 6.75 2.01
C ALA A 185 4.32 7.73 0.92
N ASP A 186 5.30 8.54 1.23
CA ASP A 186 5.84 9.61 0.38
C ASP A 186 7.31 9.86 0.72
N GLY A 187 8.16 10.03 -0.30
CA GLY A 187 9.59 10.27 -0.11
C GLY A 187 9.90 11.58 0.62
N GLY A 188 9.05 12.60 0.47
CA GLY A 188 9.16 13.86 1.22
C GLY A 188 8.89 13.64 2.70
N GLU A 189 7.81 12.91 3.04
CA GLU A 189 7.45 12.55 4.42
C GLU A 189 8.52 11.64 5.09
N PHE A 190 9.21 10.81 4.30
CA PHE A 190 10.29 9.94 4.79
C PHE A 190 11.64 10.67 4.89
N GLY A 191 11.70 11.95 4.56
CA GLY A 191 12.93 12.75 4.65
C GLY A 191 13.91 12.54 3.49
N PHE A 192 13.46 11.98 2.35
CA PHE A 192 14.29 11.80 1.15
C PHE A 192 14.37 13.07 0.28
N GLY A 193 13.69 14.15 0.69
CA GLY A 193 13.60 15.40 -0.06
C GLY A 193 12.61 15.36 -1.23
N GLY A 194 12.41 14.21 -1.82
CA GLY A 194 11.46 13.97 -2.91
C GLY A 194 11.56 12.54 -3.39
N GLU A 195 10.68 12.16 -4.31
CA GLU A 195 10.71 10.82 -4.94
C GLU A 195 10.37 10.89 -6.43
N VAL A 196 10.96 10.00 -7.21
CA VAL A 196 10.56 9.77 -8.60
C VAL A 196 9.40 8.78 -8.71
N GLY A 197 9.04 8.13 -7.62
CA GLY A 197 7.93 7.20 -7.48
C GLY A 197 8.18 6.14 -6.41
N ILE A 198 7.21 5.26 -6.21
CA ILE A 198 7.29 4.14 -5.27
C ILE A 198 7.50 2.84 -6.05
N SER A 199 8.50 2.07 -5.67
CA SER A 199 8.79 0.77 -6.27
C SER A 199 8.19 -0.37 -5.45
N THR A 200 7.50 -1.28 -6.13
CA THR A 200 7.00 -2.53 -5.53
C THR A 200 7.88 -3.74 -5.86
N ASN A 201 9.08 -3.50 -6.40
CA ASN A 201 10.05 -4.55 -6.69
C ASN A 201 10.42 -5.31 -5.41
N THR A 202 10.77 -6.58 -5.56
CA THR A 202 11.33 -7.38 -4.45
C THR A 202 12.81 -7.13 -4.21
N LEU A 203 13.53 -6.74 -5.27
CA LEU A 203 14.92 -6.30 -5.20
C LEU A 203 15.01 -4.77 -5.09
N PRO A 204 16.06 -4.21 -4.49
CA PRO A 204 16.28 -2.76 -4.42
C PRO A 204 16.33 -2.10 -5.81
N PRO A 205 15.86 -0.83 -5.90
CA PRO A 205 15.20 -0.07 -4.85
C PRO A 205 13.76 -0.54 -4.64
N ARG A 206 13.27 -0.44 -3.39
CA ARG A 206 11.93 -0.82 -2.96
C ARG A 206 11.35 0.23 -2.03
N GLY A 207 10.06 0.52 -2.16
CA GLY A 207 9.43 1.66 -1.48
C GLY A 207 9.66 2.98 -2.21
N PRO A 208 9.62 4.13 -1.54
CA PRO A 208 9.89 5.42 -2.14
C PRO A 208 11.31 5.50 -2.70
N VAL A 209 11.44 5.97 -3.92
CA VAL A 209 12.71 6.06 -4.66
C VAL A 209 13.12 7.52 -4.75
N GLY A 210 13.96 7.95 -3.84
CA GLY A 210 14.60 9.26 -3.82
C GLY A 210 16.01 9.22 -4.42
N LEU A 211 16.76 10.31 -4.23
CA LEU A 211 18.09 10.47 -4.82
C LEU A 211 19.06 9.33 -4.43
N ASN A 212 19.08 8.94 -3.16
CA ASN A 212 19.99 7.91 -2.65
C ASN A 212 19.69 6.51 -3.21
N GLN A 213 18.47 6.26 -3.68
CA GLN A 213 18.08 4.99 -4.29
C GLN A 213 18.41 4.92 -5.78
N LEU A 214 18.76 6.05 -6.39
CA LEU A 214 19.11 6.16 -7.82
C LEU A 214 20.63 6.11 -8.06
N VAL A 215 21.44 6.02 -7.01
CA VAL A 215 22.90 5.94 -7.11
C VAL A 215 23.39 4.55 -6.72
N SER A 216 24.60 4.23 -7.18
CA SER A 216 25.31 3.01 -6.81
C SER A 216 26.67 3.38 -6.21
N TYR A 217 27.39 2.39 -5.74
CA TYR A 217 28.73 2.56 -5.13
C TYR A 217 29.74 1.64 -5.81
N LYS A 218 31.00 2.02 -5.73
CA LYS A 218 32.11 1.16 -6.07
C LYS A 218 33.15 1.16 -4.96
N TYR A 219 33.83 0.04 -4.79
CA TYR A 219 34.91 -0.07 -3.83
C TYR A 219 36.22 0.44 -4.42
N HIS A 220 36.92 1.33 -3.70
CA HIS A 220 38.28 1.72 -4.00
C HIS A 220 39.19 0.99 -3.01
N VAL A 221 40.04 0.12 -3.51
CA VAL A 221 40.99 -0.65 -2.68
C VAL A 221 42.41 -0.27 -3.06
N SER A 222 43.21 0.17 -2.09
CA SER A 222 44.63 0.46 -2.28
C SER A 222 45.42 -0.21 -1.18
N SER A 223 46.64 -0.68 -1.52
CA SER A 223 47.55 -1.30 -0.57
C SER A 223 49.01 -1.06 -0.96
N LYS A 224 49.94 -1.41 -0.10
CA LYS A 224 51.38 -1.43 -0.37
C LYS A 224 51.85 -2.83 -0.81
N GLY A 225 51.12 -3.50 -1.70
CA GLY A 225 51.46 -4.81 -2.22
C GLY A 225 50.86 -6.00 -1.43
N LYS A 226 49.71 -5.80 -0.74
CA LYS A 226 49.04 -6.89 -0.02
C LYS A 226 48.45 -7.90 -1.00
N ILE A 227 48.75 -9.18 -0.78
CA ILE A 227 48.23 -10.31 -1.57
C ILE A 227 47.29 -11.16 -0.71
N ARG A 228 46.48 -11.99 -1.36
CA ARG A 228 45.69 -13.03 -0.70
C ARG A 228 46.46 -14.34 -0.74
N ASN A 229 46.64 -15.01 0.43
CA ASN A 229 47.19 -16.35 0.56
C ASN A 229 46.15 -17.39 0.19
#